data_0a4ae4acf9028f4e939429d5a608ee36
#
_entry.id   0a4ae4acf9028f4e939429d5a608ee36
#
_cell.length_a   1.000
_cell.length_b   1.000
_cell.length_c   1.000
_cell.angle_alpha   90.00
_cell.angle_beta   90.00
_cell.angle_gamma   90.00
#
_symmetry.space_group_name_H-M   'P 1'
#
loop_
_entity.id
_entity.type
_entity.pdbx_description
1 polymer ?
#
loop_
_entity_poly.entity_id
_entity_poly.type
_entity_poly.pdbx_seq_one_letter_code
_entity_poly.pdbx_strand_id
1 'polypeptide(L)'
;MSISFVRLGPLALVFLLGGCLASEQQIDYTAFRESKPHSILVLPPLNNSPDLRATYSFLSTVTHPLAEDGYYVFPVALVDQTFKENGLLNPAEIHQVPLEKLREIFGADSTLYITVTKYGSIYQLLGSEIRVTANAQLVDNRNGQVLWSGAATAADSEGRNKGGGGVVGAL
;
A
#
# COMPACT_ATOMS: atom_id res chain seq x y z
N MET A 1 70.55 0.12 -19.69
CA MET A 1 69.24 0.28 -20.40
C MET A 1 68.17 0.16 -19.34
N SER A 2 67.74 1.35 -18.72
CA SER A 2 66.83 1.42 -17.58
C SER A 2 65.40 1.60 -18.10
N ILE A 3 64.54 0.67 -17.78
CA ILE A 3 63.11 0.76 -18.12
C ILE A 3 62.38 1.35 -16.91
N SER A 4 61.93 2.61 -17.08
CA SER A 4 61.12 3.34 -16.08
C SER A 4 59.73 2.75 -16.01
N PHE A 5 59.38 2.09 -14.89
CA PHE A 5 58.00 1.72 -14.56
C PHE A 5 57.19 2.97 -14.22
N VAL A 6 56.40 3.41 -15.15
CA VAL A 6 55.44 4.52 -14.99
C VAL A 6 54.37 4.10 -14.01
N ARG A 7 54.23 4.91 -12.92
CA ARG A 7 53.25 4.77 -11.84
C ARG A 7 51.83 5.06 -12.36
N LEU A 8 51.11 4.01 -12.80
CA LEU A 8 49.71 4.10 -13.27
C LEU A 8 48.70 3.60 -12.21
N GLY A 9 49.13 3.52 -10.94
CA GLY A 9 48.34 2.91 -9.87
C GLY A 9 47.21 3.70 -9.22
N PRO A 10 47.19 5.04 -9.11
CA PRO A 10 46.14 5.71 -8.36
C PRO A 10 44.92 6.15 -9.18
N LEU A 11 44.98 6.12 -10.53
CA LEU A 11 43.86 6.65 -11.36
C LEU A 11 42.75 5.61 -11.61
N ALA A 12 42.99 4.34 -11.41
CA ALA A 12 42.02 3.25 -11.64
C ALA A 12 41.05 3.05 -10.46
N LEU A 13 41.33 3.58 -9.27
CA LEU A 13 40.52 3.38 -8.06
C LEU A 13 39.34 4.35 -7.90
N VAL A 14 39.28 5.44 -8.68
CA VAL A 14 38.25 6.47 -8.57
C VAL A 14 36.96 6.12 -9.33
N PHE A 15 37.00 5.14 -10.25
CA PHE A 15 35.83 4.78 -11.08
C PHE A 15 34.87 3.76 -10.44
N LEU A 16 35.14 3.24 -9.25
CA LEU A 16 34.31 2.23 -8.58
C LEU A 16 33.29 2.79 -7.58
N LEU A 17 33.21 4.11 -7.43
CA LEU A 17 32.25 4.80 -6.55
C LEU A 17 31.02 5.35 -7.28
N GLY A 18 30.69 4.86 -8.47
CA GLY A 18 29.43 5.06 -9.14
C GLY A 18 28.32 4.28 -8.42
N GLY A 19 28.05 4.65 -7.17
CA GLY A 19 27.01 4.06 -6.35
C GLY A 19 25.63 4.27 -6.97
N CYS A 20 24.82 3.24 -6.97
CA CYS A 20 23.43 3.20 -7.37
C CYS A 20 22.65 4.38 -6.79
N LEU A 21 22.37 5.40 -7.59
CA LEU A 21 21.29 6.33 -7.36
C LEU A 21 19.99 5.57 -7.64
N ALA A 22 19.49 4.81 -6.66
CA ALA A 22 18.11 4.37 -6.67
C ALA A 22 17.28 5.66 -6.63
N SER A 23 16.60 5.99 -7.72
CA SER A 23 15.63 7.08 -7.77
C SER A 23 14.46 6.65 -6.89
N GLU A 24 14.45 7.10 -5.64
CA GLU A 24 13.30 7.00 -4.76
C GLU A 24 12.21 7.90 -5.35
N GLN A 25 11.14 7.29 -5.82
CA GLN A 25 10.02 8.03 -6.43
C GLN A 25 9.36 8.88 -5.33
N GLN A 26 9.60 10.16 -5.36
CA GLN A 26 9.10 11.10 -4.38
C GLN A 26 7.59 11.23 -4.52
N ILE A 27 6.83 10.76 -3.53
CA ILE A 27 5.37 10.87 -3.50
C ILE A 27 4.99 12.34 -3.32
N ASP A 28 4.16 12.86 -4.21
CA ASP A 28 3.63 14.22 -4.10
C ASP A 28 2.42 14.24 -3.13
N TYR A 29 2.62 14.88 -1.99
CA TYR A 29 1.58 15.06 -0.97
C TYR A 29 0.86 16.42 -1.07
N THR A 30 1.02 17.18 -2.14
CA THR A 30 0.44 18.52 -2.28
C THR A 30 -1.08 18.48 -2.16
N ALA A 31 -1.75 17.63 -2.94
CA ALA A 31 -3.20 17.46 -2.91
C ALA A 31 -3.69 17.04 -1.52
N PHE A 32 -2.97 16.13 -0.86
CA PHE A 32 -3.30 15.67 0.48
C PHE A 32 -3.22 16.81 1.53
N ARG A 33 -2.16 17.62 1.47
CA ARG A 33 -1.95 18.75 2.38
C ARG A 33 -2.97 19.89 2.18
N GLU A 34 -3.46 20.08 0.95
CA GLU A 34 -4.51 21.04 0.62
C GLU A 34 -5.88 20.56 1.07
N SER A 35 -6.20 19.29 0.83
CA SER A 35 -7.49 18.67 1.19
C SER A 35 -7.69 18.55 2.69
N LYS A 36 -6.65 18.17 3.46
CA LYS A 36 -6.67 17.93 4.91
C LYS A 36 -7.86 17.07 5.35
N PRO A 37 -8.00 15.84 4.84
CA PRO A 37 -9.11 14.98 5.24
C PRO A 37 -9.00 14.63 6.73
N HIS A 38 -10.09 14.71 7.48
CA HIS A 38 -10.16 14.30 8.89
C HIS A 38 -10.75 12.90 9.05
N SER A 39 -11.53 12.45 8.06
CA SER A 39 -12.19 11.16 8.09
C SER A 39 -11.92 10.35 6.84
N ILE A 40 -11.75 9.03 7.03
CA ILE A 40 -11.44 8.07 5.97
C ILE A 40 -12.47 6.95 5.99
N LEU A 41 -13.19 6.80 4.89
CA LEU A 41 -14.03 5.66 4.62
C LEU A 41 -13.20 4.57 3.94
N VAL A 42 -13.03 3.44 4.59
CA VAL A 42 -12.33 2.29 4.01
C VAL A 42 -13.35 1.36 3.36
N LEU A 43 -13.27 1.20 2.05
CA LEU A 43 -14.13 0.26 1.32
C LEU A 43 -13.58 -1.17 1.43
N PRO A 44 -14.47 -2.20 1.38
CA PRO A 44 -14.03 -3.58 1.26
C PRO A 44 -13.06 -3.76 0.09
N PRO A 45 -11.84 -4.27 0.31
CA PRO A 45 -10.82 -4.39 -0.73
C PRO A 45 -11.24 -5.27 -1.90
N LEU A 46 -10.87 -4.86 -3.12
CA LEU A 46 -10.85 -5.76 -4.27
C LEU A 46 -9.81 -6.85 -4.04
N ASN A 47 -10.15 -8.08 -4.39
CA ASN A 47 -9.26 -9.23 -4.24
C ASN A 47 -8.91 -9.84 -5.59
N ASN A 48 -7.69 -9.60 -6.03
CA ASN A 48 -7.08 -10.19 -7.23
C ASN A 48 -6.12 -11.34 -6.87
N SER A 49 -6.12 -11.78 -5.60
CA SER A 49 -5.35 -12.94 -5.15
C SER A 49 -6.19 -14.22 -5.21
N PRO A 50 -5.57 -15.41 -5.22
CA PRO A 50 -6.30 -16.68 -5.18
C PRO A 50 -6.96 -16.99 -3.82
N ASP A 51 -6.57 -16.33 -2.73
CA ASP A 51 -7.14 -16.57 -1.40
C ASP A 51 -8.40 -15.72 -1.17
N LEU A 52 -9.54 -16.38 -1.06
CA LEU A 52 -10.85 -15.72 -0.87
C LEU A 52 -10.96 -14.94 0.46
N ARG A 53 -10.12 -15.24 1.44
CA ARG A 53 -10.11 -14.55 2.75
C ARG A 53 -9.43 -13.19 2.69
N ALA A 54 -8.67 -12.89 1.64
CA ALA A 54 -7.84 -11.70 1.55
C ALA A 54 -8.60 -10.40 1.81
N THR A 55 -9.80 -10.22 1.25
CA THR A 55 -10.64 -9.02 1.44
C THR A 55 -10.86 -8.72 2.92
N TYR A 56 -11.43 -9.66 3.65
CA TYR A 56 -11.82 -9.40 5.05
C TYR A 56 -10.64 -9.46 6.02
N SER A 57 -9.63 -10.29 5.74
CA SER A 57 -8.40 -10.30 6.54
C SER A 57 -7.66 -8.97 6.42
N PHE A 58 -7.56 -8.42 5.22
CA PHE A 58 -6.93 -7.11 5.02
C PHE A 58 -7.77 -5.98 5.64
N LEU A 59 -9.09 -6.00 5.42
CA LEU A 59 -10.02 -4.99 5.96
C LEU A 59 -9.94 -4.89 7.49
N SER A 60 -9.77 -6.02 8.18
CA SER A 60 -9.69 -6.05 9.66
C SER A 60 -8.41 -5.41 10.23
N THR A 61 -7.36 -5.27 9.43
CA THR A 61 -6.05 -4.79 9.89
C THR A 61 -5.75 -3.35 9.48
N VAL A 62 -6.35 -2.86 8.38
CA VAL A 62 -6.01 -1.56 7.79
C VAL A 62 -6.47 -0.36 8.62
N THR A 63 -7.48 -0.52 9.47
CA THR A 63 -8.09 0.58 10.22
C THR A 63 -7.22 1.08 11.37
N HIS A 64 -6.51 0.17 12.03
CA HIS A 64 -5.72 0.48 13.23
C HIS A 64 -4.62 1.53 12.95
N PRO A 65 -3.71 1.35 11.98
CA PRO A 65 -2.67 2.33 11.71
C PRO A 65 -3.22 3.69 11.28
N LEU A 66 -4.32 3.74 10.53
CA LEU A 66 -4.95 5.00 10.14
C LEU A 66 -5.52 5.76 11.35
N ALA A 67 -6.11 5.03 12.30
CA ALA A 67 -6.63 5.63 13.53
C ALA A 67 -5.49 6.12 14.45
N GLU A 68 -4.36 5.42 14.51
CA GLU A 68 -3.17 5.85 15.26
C GLU A 68 -2.57 7.14 14.69
N ASP A 69 -2.65 7.35 13.38
CA ASP A 69 -2.23 8.59 12.71
C ASP A 69 -3.22 9.76 12.91
N GLY A 70 -4.30 9.54 13.68
CA GLY A 70 -5.25 10.58 14.10
C GLY A 70 -6.44 10.78 13.16
N TYR A 71 -6.67 9.90 12.19
CA TYR A 71 -7.86 9.96 11.34
C TYR A 71 -9.07 9.32 12.02
N TYR A 72 -10.24 9.90 11.80
CA TYR A 72 -11.48 9.19 12.08
C TYR A 72 -11.71 8.13 10.99
N VAL A 73 -11.61 6.86 11.35
CA VAL A 73 -11.87 5.74 10.44
C VAL A 73 -13.25 5.16 10.74
N PHE A 74 -14.11 5.11 9.73
CA PHE A 74 -15.45 4.53 9.90
C PHE A 74 -15.33 3.04 10.26
N PRO A 75 -16.14 2.54 11.22
CA PRO A 75 -16.14 1.13 11.59
C PRO A 75 -16.43 0.24 10.37
N VAL A 76 -15.44 -0.50 9.90
CA VAL A 76 -15.52 -1.26 8.64
C VAL A 76 -16.64 -2.29 8.62
N ALA A 77 -17.01 -2.85 9.78
CA ALA A 77 -18.13 -3.77 9.89
C ALA A 77 -19.47 -3.09 9.59
N LEU A 78 -19.66 -1.84 10.07
CA LEU A 78 -20.88 -1.06 9.78
C LEU A 78 -20.91 -0.62 8.32
N VAL A 79 -19.77 -0.22 7.75
CA VAL A 79 -19.66 0.14 6.34
C VAL A 79 -20.04 -1.04 5.45
N ASP A 80 -19.46 -2.22 5.69
CA ASP A 80 -19.77 -3.45 4.95
C ASP A 80 -21.26 -3.85 5.10
N GLN A 81 -21.80 -3.76 6.31
CA GLN A 81 -23.22 -4.04 6.55
C GLN A 81 -24.12 -3.07 5.80
N THR A 82 -23.82 -1.77 5.82
CA THR A 82 -24.59 -0.76 5.10
C THR A 82 -24.67 -1.06 3.61
N PHE A 83 -23.59 -1.46 2.98
CA PHE A 83 -23.58 -1.87 1.59
C PHE A 83 -24.41 -3.13 1.35
N LYS A 84 -24.30 -4.14 2.20
CA LYS A 84 -25.06 -5.39 2.10
C LYS A 84 -26.57 -5.17 2.24
N GLU A 85 -26.99 -4.31 3.16
CA GLU A 85 -28.41 -3.94 3.35
C GLU A 85 -28.98 -3.20 2.14
N ASN A 86 -28.12 -2.52 1.36
CA ASN A 86 -28.49 -1.88 0.10
C ASN A 86 -28.29 -2.78 -1.13
N GLY A 87 -28.06 -4.08 -0.94
CA GLY A 87 -27.95 -5.06 -2.02
C GLY A 87 -26.58 -5.12 -2.70
N LEU A 88 -25.58 -4.38 -2.21
CA LEU A 88 -24.22 -4.39 -2.73
C LEU A 88 -23.39 -5.43 -1.96
N LEU A 89 -23.32 -6.64 -2.52
CA LEU A 89 -22.66 -7.78 -1.86
C LEU A 89 -21.21 -7.97 -2.34
N ASN A 90 -20.86 -7.36 -3.48
CA ASN A 90 -19.57 -7.55 -4.13
C ASN A 90 -18.71 -6.28 -4.01
N PRO A 91 -17.44 -6.38 -3.52
CA PRO A 91 -16.51 -5.26 -3.49
C PRO A 91 -16.37 -4.52 -4.81
N ALA A 92 -16.44 -5.22 -5.96
CA ALA A 92 -16.35 -4.58 -7.27
C ALA A 92 -17.54 -3.64 -7.56
N GLU A 93 -18.73 -3.95 -7.08
CA GLU A 93 -19.90 -3.07 -7.18
C GLU A 93 -19.80 -1.90 -6.20
N ILE A 94 -19.32 -2.17 -4.98
CA ILE A 94 -19.11 -1.15 -3.95
C ILE A 94 -18.11 -0.08 -4.44
N HIS A 95 -17.04 -0.49 -5.12
CA HIS A 95 -16.05 0.43 -5.67
C HIS A 95 -16.57 1.30 -6.83
N GLN A 96 -17.75 0.97 -7.40
CA GLN A 96 -18.39 1.77 -8.45
C GLN A 96 -19.41 2.77 -7.89
N VAL A 97 -19.67 2.77 -6.58
CA VAL A 97 -20.56 3.74 -5.96
C VAL A 97 -19.99 5.15 -6.13
N PRO A 98 -20.77 6.11 -6.66
CA PRO A 98 -20.31 7.49 -6.83
C PRO A 98 -19.84 8.11 -5.50
N LEU A 99 -18.75 8.87 -5.54
CA LEU A 99 -18.19 9.54 -4.35
C LEU A 99 -19.22 10.45 -3.65
N GLU A 100 -20.08 11.11 -4.42
CA GLU A 100 -21.17 11.92 -3.89
C GLU A 100 -22.12 11.10 -3.01
N LYS A 101 -22.44 9.85 -3.42
CA LYS A 101 -23.27 8.94 -2.63
C LYS A 101 -22.56 8.43 -1.39
N LEU A 102 -21.26 8.12 -1.48
CA LEU A 102 -20.47 7.76 -0.31
C LEU A 102 -20.44 8.89 0.71
N ARG A 103 -20.30 10.13 0.25
CA ARG A 103 -20.34 11.31 1.10
C ARG A 103 -21.73 11.56 1.70
N GLU A 104 -22.80 11.39 0.93
CA GLU A 104 -24.18 11.53 1.39
C GLU A 104 -24.52 10.53 2.51
N ILE A 105 -24.11 9.26 2.35
CA ILE A 105 -24.43 8.17 3.27
C ILE A 105 -23.58 8.22 4.53
N PHE A 106 -22.26 8.40 4.39
CA PHE A 106 -21.30 8.27 5.49
C PHE A 106 -20.80 9.62 6.02
N GLY A 107 -20.88 10.71 5.25
CA GLY A 107 -20.31 12.00 5.62
C GLY A 107 -18.78 12.04 5.59
N ALA A 108 -18.12 11.06 4.95
CA ALA A 108 -16.66 10.93 4.93
C ALA A 108 -16.00 11.99 4.04
N ASP A 109 -14.86 12.56 4.50
CA ASP A 109 -14.07 13.49 3.72
C ASP A 109 -13.38 12.82 2.56
N SER A 110 -12.87 11.61 2.78
CA SER A 110 -12.13 10.83 1.80
C SER A 110 -12.49 9.35 1.83
N THR A 111 -12.25 8.67 0.73
CA THR A 111 -12.46 7.23 0.56
C THR A 111 -11.15 6.53 0.19
N LEU A 112 -10.85 5.46 0.90
CA LEU A 112 -9.70 4.59 0.64
C LEU A 112 -10.14 3.38 -0.17
N TYR A 113 -9.64 3.30 -1.40
CA TYR A 113 -9.78 2.18 -2.32
C TYR A 113 -8.56 1.28 -2.21
N ILE A 114 -8.77 -0.02 -2.04
CA ILE A 114 -7.70 -0.99 -1.87
C ILE A 114 -7.90 -2.15 -2.84
N THR A 115 -6.81 -2.61 -3.45
CA THR A 115 -6.77 -3.81 -4.28
C THR A 115 -5.67 -4.73 -3.78
N VAL A 116 -6.03 -5.88 -3.23
CA VAL A 116 -5.09 -6.93 -2.83
C VAL A 116 -4.71 -7.72 -4.07
N THR A 117 -3.43 -7.68 -4.44
CA THR A 117 -2.90 -8.36 -5.63
C THR A 117 -2.23 -9.69 -5.31
N LYS A 118 -1.68 -9.82 -4.08
CA LYS A 118 -1.11 -11.08 -3.58
C LYS A 118 -1.49 -11.26 -2.12
N TYR A 119 -1.91 -12.45 -1.77
CA TYR A 119 -2.23 -12.82 -0.39
C TYR A 119 -2.05 -14.33 -0.22
N GLY A 120 -1.23 -14.73 0.76
CA GLY A 120 -1.06 -16.13 1.12
C GLY A 120 0.38 -16.62 1.06
N SER A 121 0.55 -17.94 1.24
CA SER A 121 1.85 -18.59 1.29
C SER A 121 2.37 -18.92 -0.12
N ILE A 122 3.63 -18.58 -0.35
CA ILE A 122 4.39 -19.00 -1.53
C ILE A 122 5.32 -20.12 -1.09
N TYR A 123 5.11 -21.33 -1.62
CA TYR A 123 5.97 -22.47 -1.34
C TYR A 123 7.16 -22.46 -2.29
N GLN A 124 8.36 -22.42 -1.73
CA GLN A 124 9.62 -22.55 -2.47
C GLN A 124 10.32 -23.86 -2.07
N LEU A 125 11.25 -24.32 -2.90
CA LEU A 125 11.96 -25.60 -2.69
C LEU A 125 12.71 -25.69 -1.34
N LEU A 126 13.00 -24.56 -0.69
CA LEU A 126 13.77 -24.46 0.56
C LEU A 126 13.06 -23.65 1.65
N GLY A 127 11.76 -23.44 1.57
CA GLY A 127 11.00 -22.69 2.59
C GLY A 127 9.62 -22.24 2.12
N SER A 128 8.82 -21.72 3.05
CA SER A 128 7.57 -21.04 2.76
C SER A 128 7.71 -19.57 3.09
N GLU A 129 7.12 -18.72 2.28
CA GLU A 129 7.04 -17.29 2.49
C GLU A 129 5.56 -16.87 2.45
N ILE A 130 5.10 -16.16 3.47
CA ILE A 130 3.79 -15.50 3.44
C ILE A 130 4.01 -14.11 2.84
N ARG A 131 3.27 -13.81 1.78
CA ARG A 131 3.37 -12.50 1.12
C ARG A 131 2.00 -11.87 0.94
N VAL A 132 1.91 -10.59 1.30
CA VAL A 132 0.74 -9.75 1.05
C VAL A 132 1.20 -8.54 0.25
N THR A 133 0.56 -8.31 -0.89
CA THR A 133 0.80 -7.11 -1.72
C THR A 133 -0.53 -6.45 -2.00
N ALA A 134 -0.60 -5.15 -1.74
CA ALA A 134 -1.79 -4.36 -2.00
C ALA A 134 -1.42 -3.02 -2.63
N ASN A 135 -2.29 -2.55 -3.52
CA ASN A 135 -2.30 -1.18 -4.02
C ASN A 135 -3.42 -0.42 -3.31
N ALA A 136 -3.19 0.84 -2.99
CA ALA A 136 -4.20 1.67 -2.36
C ALA A 136 -4.22 3.08 -2.96
N GLN A 137 -5.42 3.70 -2.94
CA GLN A 137 -5.65 5.05 -3.42
C GLN A 137 -6.61 5.75 -2.49
N LEU A 138 -6.23 6.94 -1.99
CA LEU A 138 -7.07 7.81 -1.19
C LEU A 138 -7.63 8.91 -2.09
N VAL A 139 -8.95 9.06 -2.11
CA VAL A 139 -9.67 10.01 -2.97
C VAL A 139 -10.51 10.95 -2.11
N ASP A 140 -10.48 12.23 -2.41
CA ASP A 140 -11.34 13.25 -1.78
C ASP A 140 -12.79 13.10 -2.28
N ASN A 141 -13.74 12.93 -1.35
CA ASN A 141 -15.15 12.73 -1.69
C ASN A 141 -15.87 14.02 -2.15
N ARG A 142 -15.21 15.18 -1.99
CA ARG A 142 -15.79 16.49 -2.37
C ARG A 142 -15.60 16.81 -3.85
N ASN A 143 -14.47 16.41 -4.42
CA ASN A 143 -14.04 16.79 -5.78
C ASN A 143 -13.49 15.64 -6.62
N GLY A 144 -13.34 14.44 -6.05
CA GLY A 144 -12.79 13.28 -6.74
C GLY A 144 -11.27 13.32 -6.96
N GLN A 145 -10.57 14.26 -6.33
CA GLN A 145 -9.11 14.37 -6.46
C GLN A 145 -8.42 13.21 -5.75
N VAL A 146 -7.46 12.60 -6.41
CA VAL A 146 -6.57 11.61 -5.78
C VAL A 146 -5.62 12.35 -4.85
N LEU A 147 -5.74 12.07 -3.56
CA LEU A 147 -4.92 12.67 -2.51
C LEU A 147 -3.60 11.94 -2.32
N TRP A 148 -3.65 10.63 -2.48
CA TRP A 148 -2.48 9.76 -2.34
C TRP A 148 -2.73 8.44 -3.07
N SER A 149 -1.68 7.84 -3.58
CA SER A 149 -1.68 6.48 -4.10
C SER A 149 -0.37 5.80 -3.74
N GLY A 150 -0.42 4.50 -3.50
CA GLY A 150 0.76 3.72 -3.14
C GLY A 150 0.54 2.23 -3.28
N ALA A 151 1.65 1.50 -3.25
CA ALA A 151 1.67 0.06 -3.19
C ALA A 151 2.56 -0.39 -2.03
N ALA A 152 2.15 -1.43 -1.33
CA ALA A 152 2.94 -2.01 -0.25
C ALA A 152 3.00 -3.52 -0.38
N THR A 153 4.15 -4.08 -0.01
CA THR A 153 4.35 -5.53 0.11
C THR A 153 4.89 -5.83 1.50
N ALA A 154 4.22 -6.71 2.22
CA ALA A 154 4.73 -7.33 3.43
C ALA A 154 5.05 -8.80 3.12
N ALA A 155 6.20 -9.27 3.61
CA ALA A 155 6.62 -10.65 3.45
C ALA A 155 7.22 -11.15 4.76
N ASP A 156 6.82 -12.38 5.15
CA ASP A 156 7.39 -13.10 6.28
C ASP A 156 7.85 -14.48 5.82
N SER A 157 9.13 -14.79 6.02
CA SER A 157 9.74 -16.05 5.59
C SER A 157 10.01 -16.95 6.79
N GLU A 158 9.33 -18.09 6.88
CA GLU A 158 9.72 -19.17 7.79
C GLU A 158 11.03 -19.79 7.34
N GLY A 159 12.12 -19.48 8.04
CA GLY A 159 13.40 -20.15 7.82
C GLY A 159 14.65 -19.30 7.98
N ARG A 160 14.57 -18.01 8.23
CA ARG A 160 15.75 -17.19 8.45
C ARG A 160 15.55 -16.15 9.56
N ASN A 161 16.00 -16.55 10.75
CA ASN A 161 16.27 -15.68 11.91
C ASN A 161 15.13 -14.77 12.41
N LYS A 162 14.77 -14.97 13.67
CA LYS A 162 13.96 -14.05 14.49
C LYS A 162 14.53 -12.63 14.39
N GLY A 163 13.93 -11.77 13.59
CA GLY A 163 14.30 -10.38 13.48
C GLY A 163 13.59 -9.67 12.35
N GLY A 164 12.44 -9.07 12.64
CA GLY A 164 11.88 -7.96 11.90
C GLY A 164 11.15 -8.33 10.59
N GLY A 165 9.82 -8.40 10.64
CA GLY A 165 8.98 -8.22 9.46
C GLY A 165 9.26 -6.83 8.87
N GLY A 166 10.01 -6.77 7.76
CA GLY A 166 10.30 -5.52 7.08
C GLY A 166 9.16 -5.16 6.13
N VAL A 167 8.55 -4.01 6.32
CA VAL A 167 7.75 -3.37 5.27
C VAL A 167 8.73 -2.94 4.18
N VAL A 168 8.75 -3.65 3.07
CA VAL A 168 9.59 -3.30 1.92
C VAL A 168 8.77 -2.41 0.98
N GLY A 169 9.01 -1.12 1.10
CA GLY A 169 8.84 -0.11 0.07
C GLY A 169 7.41 0.21 -0.35
N ALA A 170 6.96 1.40 0.05
CA ALA A 170 5.98 2.15 -0.75
C ALA A 170 6.69 2.61 -2.04
N LEU A 171 6.21 2.19 -3.19
CA LEU A 171 6.61 2.71 -4.50
C LEU A 171 5.74 3.89 -4.85
#